data_9dfd4e0aec5e15e4bf65dedfc88a8b58
#
_entry.id   9dfd4e0aec5e15e4bf65dedfc88a8b58
#
_cell.length_a   1.000
_cell.length_b   1.000
_cell.length_c   1.000
_cell.angle_alpha   90.00
_cell.angle_beta   90.00
_cell.angle_gamma   90.00
#
_symmetry.space_group_name_H-M   'P 1'
#
loop_
_entity.id
_entity.type
_entity.pdbx_description
1 polymer ?
#
loop_
_entity_poly.entity_id
_entity_poly.type
_entity_poly.pdbx_seq_one_letter_code
_entity_poly.pdbx_strand_id
1 'polypeptide(L)'
;MHVSIALQRDALSALCRRFDIARLDIFGSAARATDFDPARSDADFLVKFKSDADEFSRFADFQDALGALLGRPVDLVERGAIEASRNYIRRRRILEEAQEIHAA
;
A
#
# COMPACT_ATOMS: atom_id res chain seq x y z
N MET A 1 0.91 -0.43 12.82
CA MET A 1 0.83 -1.47 11.76
C MET A 1 0.44 -2.80 12.39
N HIS A 2 -0.56 -3.47 11.84
CA HIS A 2 -0.98 -4.76 12.35
C HIS A 2 0.14 -5.78 12.22
N VAL A 3 0.26 -6.68 13.22
CA VAL A 3 1.35 -7.66 13.26
C VAL A 3 1.37 -8.59 12.05
N SER A 4 0.21 -8.96 11.50
CA SER A 4 0.13 -9.82 10.31
C SER A 4 0.80 -9.18 9.08
N ILE A 5 0.81 -7.87 8.99
CA ILE A 5 1.48 -7.12 7.93
C ILE A 5 2.96 -6.94 8.28
N ALA A 6 3.27 -6.60 9.53
CA ALA A 6 4.65 -6.40 9.98
C ALA A 6 5.51 -7.66 9.79
N LEU A 7 4.94 -8.85 10.00
CA LEU A 7 5.63 -10.12 9.78
C LEU A 7 5.97 -10.38 8.31
N GLN A 8 5.30 -9.72 7.39
CA GLN A 8 5.53 -9.84 5.95
C GLN A 8 6.36 -8.70 5.36
N ARG A 9 6.92 -7.85 6.20
CA ARG A 9 7.61 -6.64 5.75
C ARG A 9 8.77 -6.93 4.79
N ASP A 10 9.57 -7.94 5.06
CA ASP A 10 10.70 -8.31 4.20
C ASP A 10 10.21 -8.82 2.84
N ALA A 11 9.16 -9.63 2.82
CA ALA A 11 8.56 -10.12 1.59
C ALA A 11 7.93 -8.98 0.78
N LEU A 12 7.28 -8.03 1.45
CA LEU A 12 6.73 -6.82 0.82
C LEU A 12 7.82 -5.96 0.21
N SER A 13 8.94 -5.76 0.91
CA SER A 13 10.07 -5.01 0.39
C SER A 13 10.70 -5.69 -0.83
N ALA A 14 10.83 -7.01 -0.81
CA ALA A 14 11.32 -7.78 -1.95
C ALA A 14 10.41 -7.61 -3.17
N LEU A 15 9.09 -7.64 -2.95
CA LEU A 15 8.12 -7.41 -4.01
C LEU A 15 8.22 -5.99 -4.58
N CYS A 16 8.42 -5.00 -3.73
CA CYS A 16 8.63 -3.61 -4.15
C CYS A 16 9.86 -3.47 -5.05
N ARG A 17 10.95 -4.13 -4.71
CA ARG A 17 12.17 -4.13 -5.54
C ARG A 17 11.92 -4.77 -6.90
N ARG A 18 11.17 -5.86 -6.93
CA ARG A 18 10.82 -6.56 -8.17
C ARG A 18 10.01 -5.69 -9.14
N PHE A 19 9.13 -4.85 -8.61
CA PHE A 19 8.24 -4.00 -9.40
C PHE A 19 8.75 -2.56 -9.56
N ASP A 20 9.96 -2.25 -9.12
CA ASP A 20 10.55 -0.89 -9.16
C ASP A 20 9.66 0.14 -8.46
N ILE A 21 9.24 -0.19 -7.26
CA ILE A 21 8.44 0.69 -6.42
C ILE A 21 9.37 1.66 -5.67
N ALA A 22 9.11 2.96 -5.80
CA ALA A 22 9.86 3.98 -5.07
C ALA A 22 9.46 4.02 -3.60
N ARG A 23 8.17 3.88 -3.32
CA ARG A 23 7.65 3.92 -1.95
C ARG A 23 6.35 3.12 -1.83
N LEU A 24 6.21 2.39 -0.74
CA LEU A 24 4.98 1.71 -0.35
C LEU A 24 4.68 2.03 1.11
N ASP A 25 3.48 2.53 1.35
CA ASP A 25 2.96 2.78 2.69
C ASP A 25 1.71 1.96 2.90
N ILE A 26 1.45 1.56 4.15
CA ILE A 26 0.16 1.01 4.55
C ILE A 26 -0.65 2.10 5.25
N PHE A 27 -1.96 2.14 5.01
CA PHE A 27 -2.86 3.07 5.69
C PHE A 27 -4.16 2.37 6.08
N GLY A 28 -5.10 3.10 6.67
CA GLY A 28 -6.38 2.55 7.07
C GLY A 28 -6.28 1.60 8.26
N SER A 29 -7.18 0.63 8.35
CA SER A 29 -7.30 -0.26 9.52
C SER A 29 -6.04 -1.07 9.80
N ALA A 30 -5.34 -1.53 8.77
CA ALA A 30 -4.11 -2.30 8.94
C ALA A 30 -2.97 -1.45 9.53
N ALA A 31 -2.93 -0.15 9.24
CA ALA A 31 -1.96 0.77 9.83
C ALA A 31 -2.33 1.08 11.29
N ARG A 32 -3.60 1.29 11.58
CA ARG A 32 -4.08 1.55 12.94
C ARG A 32 -3.98 0.33 13.85
N ALA A 33 -4.12 -0.85 13.29
CA ALA A 33 -4.06 -2.16 13.98
C ALA A 33 -5.22 -2.45 14.94
N THR A 34 -6.00 -1.44 15.33
CA THR A 34 -7.06 -1.58 16.35
C THR A 34 -8.37 -2.14 15.79
N ASP A 35 -8.66 -1.85 14.52
CA ASP A 35 -9.90 -2.24 13.85
C ASP A 35 -9.65 -3.13 12.62
N PHE A 36 -8.44 -3.67 12.49
CA PHE A 36 -8.09 -4.58 11.42
C PHE A 36 -8.44 -6.03 11.80
N ASP A 37 -9.31 -6.65 11.01
CA ASP A 37 -9.63 -8.07 11.12
C ASP A 37 -8.83 -8.85 10.07
N PRO A 38 -7.84 -9.67 10.46
CA PRO A 38 -7.02 -10.42 9.51
C PRO A 38 -7.82 -11.37 8.60
N ALA A 39 -9.04 -11.74 8.99
CA ALA A 39 -9.88 -12.63 8.22
C ALA A 39 -10.80 -11.91 7.24
N ARG A 40 -11.10 -10.61 7.47
CA ARG A 40 -12.15 -9.89 6.74
C ARG A 40 -11.73 -8.55 6.17
N SER A 41 -10.81 -7.85 6.83
CA SER A 41 -10.43 -6.50 6.40
C SER A 41 -9.54 -6.54 5.17
N ASP A 42 -9.78 -5.58 4.26
CA ASP A 42 -8.87 -5.35 3.15
C ASP A 42 -7.61 -4.64 3.67
N ALA A 43 -6.49 -4.85 2.99
CA ALA A 43 -5.28 -4.12 3.28
C ALA A 43 -5.17 -2.93 2.30
N ASP A 44 -4.99 -1.72 2.84
CA ASP A 44 -4.95 -0.49 2.06
C ASP A 44 -3.52 0.01 1.93
N PHE A 45 -3.06 0.21 0.70
CA PHE A 45 -1.68 0.64 0.42
C PHE A 45 -1.63 1.89 -0.45
N LEU A 46 -0.65 2.75 -0.15
CA LEU A 46 -0.24 3.86 -1.01
C LEU A 46 1.02 3.45 -1.74
N VAL A 47 1.03 3.60 -3.05
CA VAL A 47 2.18 3.24 -3.88
C VAL A 47 2.68 4.43 -4.68
N LYS A 48 4.01 4.51 -4.82
CA LYS A 48 4.69 5.42 -5.74
C LYS A 48 5.67 4.61 -6.56
N PHE A 49 5.56 4.68 -7.89
CA PHE A 49 6.48 4.01 -8.81
C PHE A 49 7.71 4.87 -9.07
N LYS A 50 8.83 4.24 -9.40
CA LYS A 50 10.06 4.95 -9.75
C LYS A 50 9.98 5.64 -11.10
N SER A 51 9.14 5.13 -12.01
CA SER A 51 8.94 5.72 -13.33
C SER A 51 7.49 5.55 -13.78
N ASP A 52 7.06 6.36 -14.75
CA ASP A 52 5.71 6.32 -15.30
C ASP A 52 5.56 5.29 -16.44
N ALA A 53 6.65 4.62 -16.83
CA ALA A 53 6.61 3.64 -17.91
C ALA A 53 5.72 2.46 -17.55
N ASP A 54 4.73 2.17 -18.41
CA ASP A 54 3.78 1.07 -18.23
C ASP A 54 3.06 1.07 -16.87
N GLU A 55 2.82 2.27 -16.32
CA GLU A 55 2.29 2.45 -14.96
C GLU A 55 0.98 1.71 -14.75
N PHE A 56 0.08 1.75 -15.72
CA PHE A 56 -1.23 1.10 -15.59
C PHE A 56 -1.10 -0.43 -15.45
N SER A 57 -0.31 -1.06 -16.32
CA SER A 57 -0.05 -2.51 -16.25
C SER A 57 0.68 -2.88 -14.98
N ARG A 58 1.68 -2.09 -14.59
CA ARG A 58 2.46 -2.32 -13.36
C ARG A 58 1.60 -2.18 -12.12
N PHE A 59 0.68 -1.22 -12.12
CA PHE A 59 -0.24 -1.02 -11.01
C PHE A 59 -1.12 -2.26 -10.80
N ALA A 60 -1.76 -2.75 -11.87
CA ALA A 60 -2.61 -3.93 -11.79
C ALA A 60 -1.82 -5.18 -11.37
N ASP A 61 -0.65 -5.39 -11.94
CA ASP A 61 0.19 -6.54 -11.62
C ASP A 61 0.70 -6.49 -10.18
N PHE A 62 1.08 -5.31 -9.71
CA PHE A 62 1.54 -5.13 -8.33
C PHE A 62 0.41 -5.36 -7.33
N GLN A 63 -0.78 -4.85 -7.64
CA GLN A 63 -1.97 -5.09 -6.80
C GLN A 63 -2.28 -6.58 -6.68
N ASP A 64 -2.25 -7.30 -7.79
CA ASP A 64 -2.47 -8.74 -7.81
C ASP A 64 -1.39 -9.48 -7.00
N ALA A 65 -0.14 -9.08 -7.15
CA ALA A 65 0.98 -9.68 -6.42
C ALA A 65 0.87 -9.44 -4.91
N LEU A 66 0.46 -8.24 -4.49
CA LEU A 66 0.21 -7.93 -3.08
C LEU A 66 -0.91 -8.79 -2.52
N GLY A 67 -2.01 -8.92 -3.24
CA GLY A 67 -3.14 -9.75 -2.84
C GLY A 67 -2.75 -11.21 -2.69
N ALA A 68 -1.96 -11.73 -3.61
CA ALA A 68 -1.46 -13.11 -3.56
C ALA A 68 -0.52 -13.32 -2.37
N LEU A 69 0.36 -12.37 -2.12
CA LEU A 69 1.31 -12.45 -1.00
C LEU A 69 0.59 -12.44 0.35
N LEU A 70 -0.40 -11.56 0.51
CA LEU A 70 -1.11 -11.37 1.77
C LEU A 70 -2.29 -12.32 1.94
N GLY A 71 -2.72 -12.99 0.87
CA GLY A 71 -3.87 -13.88 0.90
C GLY A 71 -5.19 -13.19 1.20
N ARG A 72 -5.34 -11.92 0.79
CA ARG A 72 -6.54 -11.11 1.02
C ARG A 72 -6.70 -10.03 -0.05
N PRO A 73 -7.90 -9.44 -0.19
CA PRO A 73 -8.08 -8.29 -1.06
C PRO A 73 -7.20 -7.13 -0.63
N VAL A 74 -6.63 -6.46 -1.61
CA VAL A 74 -5.77 -5.29 -1.42
C VAL A 74 -6.38 -4.11 -2.17
N ASP A 75 -6.50 -2.98 -1.49
CA ASP A 75 -6.87 -1.71 -2.09
C ASP A 75 -5.58 -0.91 -2.30
N LEU A 76 -5.19 -0.75 -3.56
CA LEU A 76 -3.97 -0.05 -3.94
C LEU A 76 -4.32 1.31 -4.52
N VAL A 77 -3.74 2.36 -3.94
CA VAL A 77 -3.98 3.74 -4.35
C VAL A 77 -2.63 4.38 -4.70
N GLU A 78 -2.57 5.09 -5.81
CA GLU A 78 -1.39 5.82 -6.21
C GLU A 78 -1.24 7.06 -5.32
N ARG A 79 -0.05 7.23 -4.70
CA ARG A 79 0.21 8.29 -3.73
C ARG A 79 -0.01 9.68 -4.32
N GLY A 80 0.44 9.94 -5.55
CA GLY A 80 0.28 11.22 -6.21
C GLY A 80 -1.18 11.60 -6.40
N ALA A 81 -2.06 10.62 -6.64
CA ALA A 81 -3.49 10.88 -6.77
C ALA A 81 -4.10 11.35 -5.44
N ILE A 82 -3.64 10.80 -4.32
CA ILE A 82 -4.08 11.24 -2.99
C ILE A 82 -3.53 12.63 -2.68
N GLU A 83 -2.26 12.89 -2.98
CA GLU A 83 -1.63 14.20 -2.76
C GLU A 83 -2.30 15.31 -3.57
N ALA A 84 -2.79 14.98 -4.76
CA ALA A 84 -3.50 15.91 -5.64
C ALA A 84 -5.02 15.97 -5.38
N SER A 85 -5.54 15.18 -4.46
CA SER A 85 -6.98 15.13 -4.19
C SER A 85 -7.52 16.45 -3.66
N ARG A 86 -8.69 16.87 -4.20
CA ARG A 86 -9.40 18.05 -3.70
C ARG A 86 -10.11 17.80 -2.38
N ASN A 87 -10.35 16.56 -2.03
CA ASN A 87 -10.90 16.20 -0.73
C ASN A 87 -9.77 16.23 0.31
N TYR A 88 -9.47 17.43 0.83
CA TYR A 88 -8.33 17.62 1.71
C TYR A 88 -8.47 16.93 3.06
N ILE A 89 -9.70 16.67 3.53
CA ILE A 89 -9.95 15.95 4.78
C ILE A 89 -9.52 14.49 4.63
N ARG A 90 -9.96 13.84 3.55
CA ARG A 90 -9.56 12.46 3.23
C ARG A 90 -8.06 12.35 2.97
N ARG A 91 -7.52 13.28 2.18
CA ARG A 91 -6.08 13.35 1.89
C ARG A 91 -5.25 13.42 3.15
N ARG A 92 -5.58 14.37 4.03
CA ARG A 92 -4.89 14.56 5.30
C ARG A 92 -4.96 13.30 6.17
N ARG A 93 -6.14 12.71 6.29
CA ARG A 93 -6.35 11.51 7.10
C ARG A 93 -5.50 10.34 6.60
N ILE A 94 -5.51 10.09 5.30
CA ILE A 94 -4.74 8.99 4.70
C ILE A 94 -3.24 9.21 4.90
N LEU A 95 -2.74 10.42 4.61
CA LEU A 95 -1.31 10.72 4.71
C LEU A 95 -0.81 10.72 6.15
N GLU A 96 -1.64 11.13 7.11
CA GLU A 96 -1.29 11.08 8.53
C GLU A 96 -1.29 9.65 9.08
N GLU A 97 -2.18 8.78 8.61
CA GLU A 97 -2.25 7.38 9.03
C GLU A 97 -1.20 6.50 8.35
N ALA A 98 -0.67 6.93 7.21
CA ALA A 98 0.25 6.12 6.39
C ALA A 98 1.54 5.80 7.15
N GLN A 99 1.91 4.52 7.11
CA GLN A 99 3.16 4.02 7.70
C GLN A 99 4.02 3.40 6.61
N GLU A 100 5.27 3.82 6.54
CA GLU A 100 6.21 3.36 5.52
C GLU A 100 6.53 1.87 5.69
N ILE A 101 6.41 1.13 4.59
CA ILE A 101 6.86 -0.26 4.49
C ILE A 101 8.16 -0.33 3.71
N HIS A 102 8.25 0.41 2.62
CA HIS A 102 9.42 0.40 1.73
C HIS A 102 9.65 1.79 1.15
N ALA A 103 10.92 2.20 1.11
CA ALA A 103 11.37 3.39 0.39
C ALA A 103 12.72 3.08 -0.26
N ALA A 104 12.80 3.39 -1.55
CA ALA A 104 14.02 3.17 -2.32
C ALA A 104 14.80 4.48 -2.50
#